data_0684e220d0f48cd34c9bab65e1d37a2a
#
_entry.id   0684e220d0f48cd34c9bab65e1d37a2a
#
_cell.length_a   1.000
_cell.length_b   1.000
_cell.length_c   1.000
_cell.angle_alpha   90.00
_cell.angle_beta   90.00
_cell.angle_gamma   90.00
#
_symmetry.space_group_name_H-M   'P 1'
#
loop_
_entity.id
_entity.type
_entity.pdbx_description
1 polymer ?
#
loop_
_entity_poly.entity_id
_entity_poly.type
_entity_poly.pdbx_seq_one_letter_code
_entity_poly.pdbx_strand_id
1 'polypeptide(L)'
;MAKKNVDVSVIVPAYNEEKYIGACLAAIKRQKFSGTFEVIVGDGNSKDGTQKISRDYGARVVEEKFGTASGGRYAGSKIARGKIYIFTSSDTVPGEGWVQNIYDMFQDKNVVWAVGNVRPLEGNIVEHVGAVVLNICAAVLNPLGLVYVNGDNVAARASAYWKCGGFNPRLKTAEDTDLGMKLMKLGRFAFSRKATVMISMRRVRKWGYWNFMTFHTGNFLAAHFGRAPSKMYEPIR
;
A
#
# COMPACT_ATOMS: atom_id res chain seq x y z
N MET A 1 -25.06 -20.50 -2.71
CA MET A 1 -24.90 -19.29 -1.88
C MET A 1 -24.53 -18.12 -2.77
N ALA A 2 -25.32 -17.03 -2.77
CA ALA A 2 -25.01 -15.83 -3.53
C ALA A 2 -23.64 -15.29 -3.08
N LYS A 3 -22.72 -15.01 -4.01
CA LYS A 3 -21.43 -14.37 -3.71
C LYS A 3 -21.75 -13.03 -3.04
N LYS A 4 -21.41 -12.89 -1.75
CA LYS A 4 -21.58 -11.64 -1.01
C LYS A 4 -20.83 -10.54 -1.78
N ASN A 5 -21.53 -9.48 -2.18
CA ASN A 5 -20.92 -8.38 -2.91
C ASN A 5 -19.91 -7.70 -1.97
N VAL A 6 -18.64 -7.63 -2.36
CA VAL A 6 -17.57 -7.00 -1.58
C VAL A 6 -17.28 -5.63 -2.20
N ASP A 7 -17.32 -4.58 -1.40
CA ASP A 7 -17.07 -3.23 -1.89
C ASP A 7 -15.57 -2.91 -1.90
N VAL A 8 -14.85 -3.36 -0.87
CA VAL A 8 -13.41 -3.08 -0.70
C VAL A 8 -12.64 -4.37 -0.42
N SER A 9 -11.49 -4.55 -1.08
CA SER A 9 -10.49 -5.56 -0.69
C SER A 9 -9.25 -4.84 -0.16
N VAL A 10 -8.91 -5.09 1.11
CA VAL A 10 -7.65 -4.64 1.72
C VAL A 10 -6.60 -5.71 1.48
N ILE A 11 -5.49 -5.35 0.85
CA ILE A 11 -4.43 -6.26 0.42
C ILE A 11 -3.13 -5.90 1.12
N VAL A 12 -2.57 -6.85 1.85
CA VAL A 12 -1.39 -6.70 2.70
C VAL A 12 -0.32 -7.69 2.23
N PRO A 13 0.80 -7.26 1.64
CA PRO A 13 1.94 -8.13 1.41
C PRO A 13 2.65 -8.42 2.73
N ALA A 14 3.08 -9.68 2.94
CA ALA A 14 3.80 -10.07 4.14
C ALA A 14 4.89 -11.09 3.84
N TYR A 15 6.03 -10.99 4.56
CA TYR A 15 7.09 -11.99 4.55
C TYR A 15 7.87 -11.98 5.86
N ASN A 16 7.67 -12.99 6.73
CA ASN A 16 8.25 -13.10 8.08
C ASN A 16 7.98 -11.83 8.94
N GLU A 17 6.70 -11.51 9.12
CA GLU A 17 6.21 -10.32 9.82
C GLU A 17 5.40 -10.65 11.08
N GLU A 18 5.64 -11.81 11.72
CA GLU A 18 4.86 -12.26 12.89
C GLU A 18 4.81 -11.23 14.02
N LYS A 19 5.87 -10.39 14.17
CA LYS A 19 5.96 -9.35 15.20
C LYS A 19 5.04 -8.14 14.94
N TYR A 20 4.65 -7.91 13.69
CA TYR A 20 3.99 -6.67 13.28
C TYR A 20 2.60 -6.87 12.70
N ILE A 21 2.39 -7.95 11.94
CA ILE A 21 1.16 -8.18 11.18
C ILE A 21 -0.09 -8.24 12.07
N GLY A 22 0.04 -8.71 13.30
CA GLY A 22 -1.06 -8.77 14.26
C GLY A 22 -1.65 -7.40 14.57
N ALA A 23 -0.81 -6.37 14.78
CA ALA A 23 -1.24 -5.00 15.04
C ALA A 23 -1.93 -4.38 13.80
N CYS A 24 -1.38 -4.62 12.62
CA CYS A 24 -1.97 -4.19 11.35
C CYS A 24 -3.37 -4.78 11.18
N LEU A 25 -3.51 -6.10 11.25
CA LEU A 25 -4.77 -6.79 11.05
C LEU A 25 -5.81 -6.47 12.13
N ALA A 26 -5.39 -6.28 13.38
CA ALA A 26 -6.26 -5.82 14.46
C ALA A 26 -6.83 -4.42 14.16
N ALA A 27 -5.99 -3.50 13.66
CA ALA A 27 -6.44 -2.17 13.28
C ALA A 27 -7.40 -2.19 12.07
N ILE A 28 -7.15 -3.05 11.08
CA ILE A 28 -8.06 -3.24 9.94
C ILE A 28 -9.39 -3.84 10.42
N LYS A 29 -9.36 -4.85 11.28
CA LYS A 29 -10.58 -5.51 11.79
C LYS A 29 -11.49 -4.56 12.58
N ARG A 30 -10.92 -3.54 13.24
CA ARG A 30 -11.68 -2.53 13.99
C ARG A 30 -12.28 -1.42 13.12
N GLN A 31 -12.03 -1.41 11.81
CA GLN A 31 -12.58 -0.39 10.92
C GLN A 31 -14.10 -0.40 10.91
N LYS A 32 -14.69 0.77 11.14
CA LYS A 32 -16.11 1.01 10.92
C LYS A 32 -16.30 1.43 9.47
N PHE A 33 -17.04 0.64 8.73
CA PHE A 33 -17.29 0.86 7.30
C PHE A 33 -18.76 0.60 6.99
N SER A 34 -19.37 1.49 6.23
CA SER A 34 -20.79 1.40 5.86
C SER A 34 -21.11 0.32 4.83
N GLY A 35 -20.09 -0.20 4.13
CA GLY A 35 -20.18 -1.27 3.15
C GLY A 35 -19.60 -2.58 3.66
N THR A 36 -19.14 -3.41 2.73
CA THR A 36 -18.50 -4.71 3.01
C THR A 36 -17.05 -4.70 2.55
N PHE A 37 -16.15 -5.21 3.39
CA PHE A 37 -14.76 -5.39 2.99
C PHE A 37 -14.23 -6.78 3.36
N GLU A 38 -13.20 -7.19 2.67
CA GLU A 38 -12.40 -8.38 2.96
C GLU A 38 -10.93 -8.00 3.15
N VAL A 39 -10.19 -8.83 3.87
CA VAL A 39 -8.75 -8.69 4.06
C VAL A 39 -8.04 -9.87 3.41
N ILE A 40 -7.00 -9.58 2.64
CA ILE A 40 -6.20 -10.57 1.94
C ILE A 40 -4.72 -10.31 2.26
N VAL A 41 -4.03 -11.36 2.69
CA VAL A 41 -2.58 -11.33 2.91
C VAL A 41 -1.91 -12.10 1.77
N GLY A 42 -1.08 -11.38 1.00
CA GLY A 42 -0.19 -11.99 0.00
C GLY A 42 1.14 -12.35 0.66
N ASP A 43 1.30 -13.63 0.99
CA ASP A 43 2.42 -14.13 1.80
C ASP A 43 3.57 -14.65 0.93
N GLY A 44 4.76 -14.17 1.17
CA GLY A 44 6.01 -14.55 0.50
C GLY A 44 6.59 -15.89 0.97
N ASN A 45 5.76 -16.85 1.35
CA ASN A 45 6.17 -18.14 1.92
C ASN A 45 6.91 -17.98 3.25
N SER A 46 6.30 -17.25 4.18
CA SER A 46 6.79 -17.00 5.54
C SER A 46 7.06 -18.30 6.29
N LYS A 47 8.15 -18.32 7.09
CA LYS A 47 8.58 -19.46 7.89
C LYS A 47 8.29 -19.29 9.39
N ASP A 48 7.77 -18.13 9.77
CA ASP A 48 7.34 -17.77 11.12
C ASP A 48 5.82 -17.85 11.30
N GLY A 49 5.29 -17.26 12.37
CA GLY A 49 3.86 -17.23 12.69
C GLY A 49 2.99 -16.37 11.81
N THR A 50 3.54 -15.66 10.79
CA THR A 50 2.82 -14.68 9.96
C THR A 50 1.52 -15.22 9.36
N GLN A 51 1.57 -16.39 8.72
CA GLN A 51 0.39 -16.97 8.06
C GLN A 51 -0.69 -17.39 9.08
N LYS A 52 -0.25 -17.98 10.20
CA LYS A 52 -1.17 -18.40 11.27
C LYS A 52 -1.90 -17.19 11.84
N ILE A 53 -1.14 -16.16 12.25
CA ILE A 53 -1.71 -14.91 12.77
C ILE A 53 -2.69 -14.31 11.76
N SER A 54 -2.33 -14.27 10.48
CA SER A 54 -3.20 -13.72 9.44
C SER A 54 -4.55 -14.43 9.36
N ARG A 55 -4.56 -15.77 9.42
CA ARG A 55 -5.80 -16.56 9.42
C ARG A 55 -6.61 -16.38 10.70
N ASP A 56 -5.97 -16.28 11.85
CA ASP A 56 -6.62 -16.07 13.16
C ASP A 56 -7.37 -14.71 13.19
N TYR A 57 -6.87 -13.69 12.46
CA TYR A 57 -7.59 -12.43 12.25
C TYR A 57 -8.67 -12.47 11.15
N GLY A 58 -8.85 -13.62 10.48
CA GLY A 58 -9.87 -13.81 9.44
C GLY A 58 -9.44 -13.34 8.05
N ALA A 59 -8.15 -13.07 7.83
CA ALA A 59 -7.64 -12.73 6.51
C ALA A 59 -7.58 -13.98 5.61
N ARG A 60 -7.85 -13.79 4.33
CA ARG A 60 -7.56 -14.80 3.30
C ARG A 60 -6.09 -14.73 2.95
N VAL A 61 -5.36 -15.82 3.14
CA VAL A 61 -3.93 -15.89 2.84
C VAL A 61 -3.72 -16.55 1.48
N VAL A 62 -2.95 -15.90 0.63
CA VAL A 62 -2.52 -16.42 -0.68
C VAL A 62 -1.01 -16.36 -0.77
N GLU A 63 -0.39 -17.45 -1.24
CA GLU A 63 1.05 -17.51 -1.48
C GLU A 63 1.44 -16.70 -2.71
N GLU A 64 2.50 -15.90 -2.59
CA GLU A 64 3.16 -15.24 -3.69
C GLU A 64 4.47 -15.99 -4.05
N LYS A 65 4.88 -15.94 -5.32
CA LYS A 65 5.98 -16.76 -5.85
C LYS A 65 7.16 -15.95 -6.39
N PHE A 66 7.11 -14.63 -6.27
CA PHE A 66 8.10 -13.73 -6.88
C PHE A 66 9.15 -13.23 -5.88
N GLY A 67 8.94 -13.42 -4.57
CA GLY A 67 9.82 -12.96 -3.51
C GLY A 67 9.84 -11.43 -3.36
N THR A 68 8.73 -10.75 -3.66
CA THR A 68 8.65 -9.29 -3.63
C THR A 68 7.36 -8.80 -2.97
N ALA A 69 7.38 -7.58 -2.39
CA ALA A 69 6.16 -6.94 -1.90
C ALA A 69 5.14 -6.71 -3.04
N SER A 70 5.62 -6.40 -4.23
CA SER A 70 4.82 -6.29 -5.45
C SER A 70 4.13 -7.61 -5.79
N GLY A 71 4.85 -8.73 -5.66
CA GLY A 71 4.31 -10.09 -5.82
C GLY A 71 3.19 -10.39 -4.85
N GLY A 72 3.35 -10.02 -3.58
CA GLY A 72 2.31 -10.17 -2.56
C GLY A 72 1.06 -9.36 -2.87
N ARG A 73 1.20 -8.09 -3.26
CA ARG A 73 0.09 -7.23 -3.70
C ARG A 73 -0.62 -7.80 -4.94
N TYR A 74 0.16 -8.26 -5.93
CA TYR A 74 -0.39 -8.87 -7.15
C TYR A 74 -1.13 -10.17 -6.85
N ALA A 75 -0.56 -11.08 -6.07
CA ALA A 75 -1.19 -12.35 -5.69
C ALA A 75 -2.50 -12.11 -4.92
N GLY A 76 -2.49 -11.16 -3.96
CA GLY A 76 -3.69 -10.75 -3.24
C GLY A 76 -4.77 -10.19 -4.16
N SER A 77 -4.37 -9.35 -5.14
CA SER A 77 -5.31 -8.76 -6.12
C SER A 77 -6.00 -9.82 -6.97
N LYS A 78 -5.32 -10.92 -7.31
CA LYS A 78 -5.91 -12.01 -8.11
C LYS A 78 -7.10 -12.70 -7.46
N ILE A 79 -7.15 -12.74 -6.14
CA ILE A 79 -8.25 -13.37 -5.39
C ILE A 79 -9.21 -12.34 -4.78
N ALA A 80 -8.92 -11.05 -4.94
CA ALA A 80 -9.73 -9.95 -4.44
C ALA A 80 -11.06 -9.86 -5.19
N ARG A 81 -12.15 -9.54 -4.45
CA ARG A 81 -13.52 -9.45 -4.95
C ARG A 81 -14.09 -8.04 -4.85
N GLY A 82 -13.39 -7.14 -4.17
CA GLY A 82 -13.81 -5.75 -3.98
C GLY A 82 -13.81 -4.94 -5.28
N LYS A 83 -14.66 -3.93 -5.33
CA LYS A 83 -14.69 -2.94 -6.41
C LYS A 83 -13.53 -1.94 -6.31
N ILE A 84 -13.02 -1.76 -5.08
CA ILE A 84 -11.87 -0.92 -4.74
C ILE A 84 -10.85 -1.80 -4.04
N TYR A 85 -9.60 -1.72 -4.48
CA TYR A 85 -8.44 -2.35 -3.82
C TYR A 85 -7.71 -1.30 -3.01
N ILE A 86 -7.44 -1.60 -1.75
CA ILE A 86 -6.61 -0.79 -0.85
C ILE A 86 -5.37 -1.61 -0.54
N PHE A 87 -4.21 -1.02 -0.76
CA PHE A 87 -2.92 -1.64 -0.48
C PHE A 87 -2.27 -0.94 0.71
N THR A 88 -1.78 -1.75 1.64
CA THR A 88 -1.00 -1.30 2.80
C THR A 88 0.16 -2.27 3.03
N SER A 89 0.89 -2.15 4.14
CA SER A 89 1.98 -3.05 4.51
C SER A 89 1.70 -3.73 5.85
N SER A 90 2.37 -4.85 6.11
CA SER A 90 2.20 -5.68 7.32
C SER A 90 2.65 -4.99 8.61
N ASP A 91 3.51 -3.99 8.51
CA ASP A 91 4.06 -3.19 9.62
C ASP A 91 3.43 -1.80 9.75
N THR A 92 2.24 -1.61 9.17
CA THR A 92 1.45 -0.38 9.30
C THR A 92 0.29 -0.56 10.25
N VAL A 93 -0.20 0.54 10.82
CA VAL A 93 -1.40 0.56 11.66
C VAL A 93 -2.39 1.59 11.08
N PRO A 94 -3.42 1.16 10.35
CA PRO A 94 -4.46 2.05 9.85
C PRO A 94 -5.20 2.77 10.97
N GLY A 95 -5.40 4.08 10.80
CA GLY A 95 -6.18 4.90 11.73
C GLY A 95 -7.68 4.63 11.65
N GLU A 96 -8.43 5.19 12.59
CA GLU A 96 -9.89 5.06 12.62
C GLU A 96 -10.54 5.64 11.35
N GLY A 97 -11.53 4.94 10.80
CA GLY A 97 -12.25 5.36 9.59
C GLY A 97 -11.43 5.31 8.30
N TRP A 98 -10.25 4.70 8.30
CA TRP A 98 -9.37 4.64 7.14
C TRP A 98 -10.04 4.04 5.90
N VAL A 99 -10.70 2.88 6.04
CA VAL A 99 -11.41 2.21 4.93
C VAL A 99 -12.53 3.10 4.39
N GLN A 100 -13.33 3.72 5.28
CA GLN A 100 -14.41 4.61 4.89
C GLN A 100 -13.87 5.84 4.15
N ASN A 101 -12.86 6.51 4.71
CA ASN A 101 -12.27 7.70 4.10
C ASN A 101 -11.66 7.43 2.73
N ILE A 102 -11.10 6.24 2.50
CA ILE A 102 -10.64 5.83 1.16
C ILE A 102 -11.85 5.59 0.26
N TYR A 103 -12.83 4.82 0.70
CA TYR A 103 -14.04 4.52 -0.08
C TYR A 103 -14.76 5.79 -0.55
N ASP A 104 -14.84 6.81 0.31
CA ASP A 104 -15.49 8.08 0.01
C ASP A 104 -14.83 8.82 -1.16
N MET A 105 -13.50 8.73 -1.31
CA MET A 105 -12.81 9.31 -2.48
C MET A 105 -13.27 8.71 -3.81
N PHE A 106 -13.71 7.45 -3.80
CA PHE A 106 -14.17 6.76 -5.00
C PHE A 106 -15.68 6.95 -5.27
N GLN A 107 -16.41 7.77 -4.51
CA GLN A 107 -17.78 8.14 -4.86
C GLN A 107 -17.82 9.02 -6.12
N ASP A 108 -16.78 9.83 -6.37
CA ASP A 108 -16.54 10.39 -7.71
C ASP A 108 -16.11 9.28 -8.66
N LYS A 109 -16.95 9.00 -9.66
CA LYS A 109 -16.72 7.93 -10.66
C LYS A 109 -15.47 8.17 -11.53
N ASN A 110 -14.98 9.40 -11.62
CA ASN A 110 -13.77 9.77 -12.37
C ASN A 110 -12.49 9.46 -11.59
N VAL A 111 -12.56 9.31 -10.25
CA VAL A 111 -11.42 8.91 -9.44
C VAL A 111 -11.15 7.43 -9.65
N VAL A 112 -9.99 7.11 -10.20
CA VAL A 112 -9.55 5.73 -10.47
C VAL A 112 -8.47 5.25 -9.53
N TRP A 113 -7.74 6.17 -8.89
CA TRP A 113 -6.76 5.84 -7.88
C TRP A 113 -6.61 6.96 -6.83
N ALA A 114 -6.13 6.60 -5.66
CA ALA A 114 -6.01 7.51 -4.53
C ALA A 114 -4.83 7.14 -3.64
N VAL A 115 -4.32 8.14 -2.93
CA VAL A 115 -3.30 7.98 -1.89
C VAL A 115 -3.83 8.60 -0.60
N GLY A 116 -3.63 7.90 0.51
CA GLY A 116 -3.94 8.43 1.82
C GLY A 116 -2.72 9.06 2.50
N ASN A 117 -2.97 9.66 3.64
CA ASN A 117 -1.98 10.28 4.51
C ASN A 117 -1.14 9.22 5.25
N VAL A 118 0.13 9.50 5.49
CA VAL A 118 1.01 8.66 6.32
C VAL A 118 1.53 9.45 7.51
N ARG A 119 1.72 8.77 8.65
CA ARG A 119 2.36 9.32 9.85
C ARG A 119 3.28 8.25 10.45
N PRO A 120 4.35 8.63 11.13
CA PRO A 120 5.14 7.67 11.90
C PRO A 120 4.29 7.02 13.00
N LEU A 121 4.41 5.69 13.18
CA LEU A 121 3.76 4.97 14.27
C LEU A 121 4.34 5.40 15.62
N GLU A 122 5.66 5.47 15.68
CA GLU A 122 6.46 6.00 16.79
C GLU A 122 7.56 6.84 16.15
N GLY A 123 7.46 8.16 16.20
CA GLY A 123 8.37 9.02 15.48
C GLY A 123 8.94 10.16 16.32
N ASN A 124 10.18 10.53 16.01
CA ASN A 124 10.76 11.79 16.46
C ASN A 124 10.28 12.95 15.56
N ILE A 125 10.67 14.19 15.90
CA ILE A 125 10.22 15.37 15.17
C ILE A 125 10.64 15.37 13.69
N VAL A 126 11.84 14.85 13.38
CA VAL A 126 12.36 14.76 12.01
C VAL A 126 11.51 13.81 11.17
N GLU A 127 11.14 12.66 11.72
CA GLU A 127 10.29 11.66 11.07
C GLU A 127 8.87 12.20 10.83
N HIS A 128 8.31 12.96 11.78
CA HIS A 128 7.03 13.62 11.61
C HIS A 128 7.06 14.70 10.53
N VAL A 129 8.08 15.55 10.52
CA VAL A 129 8.27 16.56 9.48
C VAL A 129 8.46 15.89 8.11
N GLY A 130 9.28 14.84 8.04
CA GLY A 130 9.46 14.05 6.83
C GLY A 130 8.14 13.49 6.28
N ALA A 131 7.31 12.90 7.15
CA ALA A 131 6.00 12.39 6.74
C ALA A 131 5.08 13.51 6.22
N VAL A 132 5.09 14.69 6.83
CA VAL A 132 4.33 15.86 6.34
C VAL A 132 4.78 16.25 4.94
N VAL A 133 6.10 16.32 4.69
CA VAL A 133 6.65 16.63 3.37
C VAL A 133 6.22 15.59 2.34
N LEU A 134 6.30 14.30 2.66
CA LEU A 134 5.88 13.22 1.76
C LEU A 134 4.38 13.32 1.42
N ASN A 135 3.54 13.64 2.39
CA ASN A 135 2.10 13.84 2.15
C ASN A 135 1.82 15.07 1.27
N ILE A 136 2.57 16.15 1.45
CA ILE A 136 2.48 17.33 0.58
C ILE A 136 2.92 16.96 -0.85
N CYS A 137 4.02 16.24 -1.00
CA CYS A 137 4.46 15.72 -2.30
C CYS A 137 3.37 14.90 -2.97
N ALA A 138 2.74 13.95 -2.25
CA ALA A 138 1.65 13.16 -2.79
C ALA A 138 0.44 14.01 -3.24
N ALA A 139 0.06 15.00 -2.43
CA ALA A 139 -1.10 15.85 -2.71
C ALA A 139 -0.88 16.82 -3.88
N VAL A 140 0.36 17.31 -4.05
CA VAL A 140 0.69 18.36 -5.03
C VAL A 140 1.26 17.80 -6.32
N LEU A 141 2.19 16.83 -6.26
CA LEU A 141 2.89 16.34 -7.45
C LEU A 141 1.99 15.47 -8.33
N ASN A 142 1.15 14.60 -7.72
CA ASN A 142 0.29 13.71 -8.50
C ASN A 142 -0.69 14.47 -9.43
N PRO A 143 -1.41 15.51 -9.01
CA PRO A 143 -2.22 16.31 -9.91
C PRO A 143 -1.43 16.99 -11.04
N LEU A 144 -0.14 17.25 -10.83
CA LEU A 144 0.76 17.87 -11.81
C LEU A 144 1.40 16.85 -12.77
N GLY A 145 1.07 15.56 -12.62
CA GLY A 145 1.62 14.51 -13.48
C GLY A 145 2.96 13.91 -13.01
N LEU A 146 3.49 14.37 -11.88
CA LEU A 146 4.69 13.82 -11.24
C LEU A 146 4.27 12.83 -10.16
N VAL A 147 4.18 11.57 -10.55
CA VAL A 147 3.62 10.51 -9.68
C VAL A 147 4.50 10.23 -8.48
N TYR A 148 4.00 10.56 -7.30
CA TYR A 148 4.57 10.19 -6.03
C TYR A 148 3.58 9.35 -5.22
N VAL A 149 3.93 8.11 -4.92
CA VAL A 149 3.09 7.16 -4.19
C VAL A 149 3.85 6.62 -2.98
N ASN A 150 3.16 6.52 -1.85
CA ASN A 150 3.61 5.69 -0.75
C ASN A 150 2.83 4.37 -0.80
N GLY A 151 3.51 3.26 -1.08
CA GLY A 151 2.93 1.93 -1.22
C GLY A 151 2.21 1.40 0.02
N ASP A 152 2.38 2.07 1.16
CA ASP A 152 1.72 1.72 2.42
C ASP A 152 0.28 2.27 2.52
N ASN A 153 -0.14 3.14 1.59
CA ASN A 153 -1.47 3.75 1.62
C ASN A 153 -1.95 4.18 0.24
N VAL A 154 -2.08 3.23 -0.66
CA VAL A 154 -2.56 3.46 -2.03
C VAL A 154 -3.82 2.65 -2.32
N ALA A 155 -4.74 3.21 -3.09
CA ALA A 155 -5.95 2.54 -3.49
C ALA A 155 -6.24 2.74 -4.98
N ALA A 156 -6.96 1.78 -5.57
CA ALA A 156 -7.36 1.84 -6.97
C ALA A 156 -8.73 1.19 -7.19
N ARG A 157 -9.50 1.67 -8.19
CA ARG A 157 -10.64 0.90 -8.71
C ARG A 157 -10.14 -0.40 -9.30
N ALA A 158 -10.78 -1.51 -8.95
CA ALA A 158 -10.40 -2.84 -9.46
C ALA A 158 -10.39 -2.89 -10.99
N SER A 159 -11.37 -2.25 -11.66
CA SER A 159 -11.43 -2.17 -13.11
C SER A 159 -10.25 -1.42 -13.73
N ALA A 160 -9.83 -0.29 -13.15
CA ALA A 160 -8.68 0.48 -13.61
C ALA A 160 -7.37 -0.26 -13.32
N TYR A 161 -7.26 -0.87 -12.14
CA TYR A 161 -6.13 -1.69 -11.75
C TYR A 161 -5.86 -2.81 -12.77
N TRP A 162 -6.87 -3.58 -13.13
CA TRP A 162 -6.71 -4.65 -14.11
C TRP A 162 -6.53 -4.14 -15.54
N LYS A 163 -7.17 -3.03 -15.89
CA LYS A 163 -6.99 -2.40 -17.21
C LYS A 163 -5.55 -1.95 -17.46
N CYS A 164 -4.84 -1.50 -16.42
CA CYS A 164 -3.43 -1.12 -16.55
C CYS A 164 -2.43 -2.27 -16.31
N GLY A 165 -2.93 -3.49 -16.07
CA GLY A 165 -2.11 -4.67 -15.77
C GLY A 165 -1.70 -4.82 -14.31
N GLY A 166 -2.12 -3.90 -13.43
CA GLY A 166 -1.86 -3.93 -11.99
C GLY A 166 -0.37 -3.79 -11.60
N PHE A 167 -0.05 -4.25 -10.40
CA PHE A 167 1.34 -4.33 -9.96
C PHE A 167 2.15 -5.28 -10.84
N ASN A 168 3.36 -4.89 -11.21
CA ASN A 168 4.32 -5.80 -11.83
C ASN A 168 4.99 -6.64 -10.73
N PRO A 169 4.68 -7.95 -10.61
CA PRO A 169 5.14 -8.76 -9.49
C PRO A 169 6.66 -8.99 -9.45
N ARG A 170 7.36 -8.67 -10.53
CA ARG A 170 8.83 -8.82 -10.64
C ARG A 170 9.59 -7.59 -10.17
N LEU A 171 8.90 -6.45 -9.98
CA LEU A 171 9.55 -5.24 -9.47
C LEU A 171 9.89 -5.41 -7.99
N LYS A 172 11.13 -5.11 -7.66
CA LYS A 172 11.67 -5.19 -6.30
C LYS A 172 11.61 -3.84 -5.58
N THR A 173 11.40 -2.76 -6.31
CA THR A 173 11.30 -1.38 -5.80
C THR A 173 10.56 -0.50 -6.79
N ALA A 174 10.05 0.65 -6.35
CA ALA A 174 9.27 1.62 -7.13
C ALA A 174 8.02 1.02 -7.82
N GLU A 175 7.52 -0.11 -7.33
CA GLU A 175 6.34 -0.78 -7.85
C GLU A 175 5.06 0.04 -7.68
N ASP A 176 5.01 0.85 -6.63
CA ASP A 176 3.94 1.78 -6.33
C ASP A 176 3.94 2.97 -7.31
N THR A 177 5.10 3.53 -7.60
CA THR A 177 5.27 4.58 -8.61
C THR A 177 4.92 4.06 -10.01
N ASP A 178 5.38 2.85 -10.38
CA ASP A 178 5.00 2.19 -11.65
C ASP A 178 3.49 2.05 -11.77
N LEU A 179 2.82 1.57 -10.72
CA LEU A 179 1.36 1.46 -10.70
C LEU A 179 0.68 2.83 -10.82
N GLY A 180 1.13 3.82 -10.05
CA GLY A 180 0.58 5.18 -10.10
C GLY A 180 0.69 5.81 -11.48
N MET A 181 1.84 5.66 -12.17
CA MET A 181 2.06 6.15 -13.54
C MET A 181 1.12 5.50 -14.56
N LYS A 182 0.81 4.21 -14.39
CA LYS A 182 -0.16 3.50 -15.23
C LYS A 182 -1.59 3.97 -14.97
N LEU A 183 -1.96 4.11 -13.70
CA LEU A 183 -3.32 4.52 -13.28
C LEU A 183 -3.63 5.97 -13.64
N MET A 184 -2.65 6.87 -13.56
CA MET A 184 -2.80 8.27 -13.92
C MET A 184 -3.29 8.46 -15.37
N LYS A 185 -2.93 7.55 -16.28
CA LYS A 185 -3.38 7.56 -17.68
C LYS A 185 -4.85 7.16 -17.85
N LEU A 186 -5.49 6.62 -16.82
CA LEU A 186 -6.84 6.06 -16.90
C LEU A 186 -7.91 6.94 -16.26
N GLY A 187 -7.54 7.92 -15.44
CA GLY A 187 -8.49 8.82 -14.81
C GLY A 187 -7.89 9.62 -13.64
N ARG A 188 -8.77 10.26 -12.87
CA ARG A 188 -8.37 11.23 -11.84
C ARG A 188 -7.74 10.57 -10.61
N PHE A 189 -6.82 11.28 -10.02
CA PHE A 189 -6.23 11.05 -8.72
C PHE A 189 -7.03 11.73 -7.59
N ALA A 190 -7.04 11.12 -6.40
CA ALA A 190 -7.53 11.74 -5.18
C ALA A 190 -6.54 11.57 -4.02
N PHE A 191 -6.52 12.54 -3.11
CA PHE A 191 -5.74 12.48 -1.88
C PHE A 191 -6.62 12.81 -0.67
N SER A 192 -6.48 12.05 0.43
CA SER A 192 -7.20 12.33 1.66
C SER A 192 -6.29 12.36 2.88
N ARG A 193 -6.30 13.49 3.59
CA ARG A 193 -5.63 13.60 4.91
C ARG A 193 -6.32 12.78 6.00
N LYS A 194 -7.61 12.47 5.83
CA LYS A 194 -8.39 11.67 6.79
C LYS A 194 -8.08 10.17 6.67
N ALA A 195 -7.71 9.70 5.48
CA ALA A 195 -7.32 8.31 5.25
C ALA A 195 -5.87 8.08 5.71
N THR A 196 -5.63 8.03 7.02
CA THR A 196 -4.28 7.95 7.59
C THR A 196 -3.90 6.52 7.96
N VAL A 197 -2.65 6.14 7.61
CA VAL A 197 -1.96 4.99 8.20
C VAL A 197 -0.74 5.45 8.98
N MET A 198 -0.47 4.78 10.10
CA MET A 198 0.78 4.95 10.83
C MET A 198 1.77 3.91 10.31
N ILE A 199 2.95 4.37 9.88
CA ILE A 199 3.99 3.55 9.26
C ILE A 199 5.15 3.30 10.23
N SER A 200 5.73 2.11 10.17
CA SER A 200 6.92 1.77 10.94
C SER A 200 8.14 2.54 10.41
N MET A 201 8.91 3.13 11.35
CA MET A 201 10.14 3.85 11.02
C MET A 201 11.39 2.94 11.07
N ARG A 202 11.22 1.62 11.27
CA ARG A 202 12.31 0.65 11.43
C ARG A 202 13.33 0.71 10.28
N ARG A 203 12.85 0.90 9.04
CA ARG A 203 13.70 0.96 7.85
C ARG A 203 14.51 2.23 7.79
N VAL A 204 13.88 3.36 8.02
CA VAL A 204 14.56 4.67 8.07
C VAL A 204 15.66 4.65 9.13
N ARG A 205 15.36 4.12 10.31
CA ARG A 205 16.31 4.04 11.44
C ARG A 205 17.46 3.09 11.15
N LYS A 206 17.20 1.91 10.54
CA LYS A 206 18.26 0.93 10.21
C LYS A 206 19.19 1.42 9.10
N TRP A 207 18.65 2.08 8.07
CA TRP A 207 19.45 2.57 6.94
C TRP A 207 20.09 3.94 7.17
N GLY A 208 19.54 4.72 8.11
CA GLY A 208 19.83 6.12 8.31
C GLY A 208 19.08 7.01 7.31
N TYR A 209 18.75 8.22 7.75
CA TYR A 209 17.91 9.17 6.99
C TYR A 209 18.48 9.50 5.61
N TRP A 210 19.79 9.71 5.52
CA TRP A 210 20.44 10.08 4.26
C TRP A 210 20.34 8.98 3.19
N ASN A 211 20.68 7.75 3.57
CA ASN A 211 20.61 6.61 2.65
C ASN A 211 19.16 6.33 2.22
N PHE A 212 18.21 6.46 3.14
CA PHE A 212 16.79 6.32 2.83
C PHE A 212 16.31 7.37 1.83
N MET A 213 16.64 8.64 2.08
CA MET A 213 16.28 9.77 1.20
C MET A 213 16.89 9.63 -0.20
N THR A 214 18.19 9.36 -0.29
CA THR A 214 18.88 9.22 -1.58
C THR A 214 18.37 8.04 -2.39
N PHE A 215 18.05 6.91 -1.72
CA PHE A 215 17.48 5.74 -2.36
C PHE A 215 16.08 6.05 -2.96
N HIS A 216 15.18 6.65 -2.19
CA HIS A 216 13.84 6.96 -2.66
C HIS A 216 13.81 8.06 -3.72
N THR A 217 14.60 9.11 -3.55
CA THR A 217 14.75 10.17 -4.56
C THR A 217 15.34 9.62 -5.86
N GLY A 218 16.37 8.77 -5.77
CA GLY A 218 16.94 8.09 -6.93
C GLY A 218 15.95 7.23 -7.69
N ASN A 219 15.14 6.45 -6.97
CA ASN A 219 14.09 5.62 -7.57
C ASN A 219 12.97 6.46 -8.19
N PHE A 220 12.56 7.54 -7.54
CA PHE A 220 11.58 8.48 -8.09
C PHE A 220 12.07 9.07 -9.42
N LEU A 221 13.29 9.59 -9.45
CA LEU A 221 13.90 10.14 -10.67
C LEU A 221 14.07 9.07 -11.76
N ALA A 222 14.53 7.87 -11.39
CA ALA A 222 14.68 6.76 -12.33
C ALA A 222 13.37 6.38 -12.98
N ALA A 223 12.30 6.27 -12.20
CA ALA A 223 10.97 5.93 -12.71
C ALA A 223 10.45 6.99 -13.70
N HIS A 224 10.67 8.28 -13.44
CA HIS A 224 10.18 9.35 -14.31
C HIS A 224 11.04 9.58 -15.56
N PHE A 225 12.34 9.31 -15.49
CA PHE A 225 13.27 9.49 -16.62
C PHE A 225 13.64 8.22 -17.37
N GLY A 226 12.85 7.14 -17.20
CA GLY A 226 12.97 5.90 -17.98
C GLY A 226 14.21 5.05 -17.67
N ARG A 227 14.83 5.26 -16.51
CA ARG A 227 15.95 4.43 -16.05
C ARG A 227 15.41 3.28 -15.17
N ALA A 228 16.02 2.11 -15.25
CA ALA A 228 15.67 1.01 -14.35
C ALA A 228 16.02 1.39 -12.90
N PRO A 229 15.15 1.09 -11.91
CA PRO A 229 15.48 1.32 -10.50
C PRO A 229 16.73 0.55 -10.12
N SER A 230 17.71 1.22 -9.53
CA SER A 230 19.10 0.75 -9.52
C SER A 230 19.50 -0.17 -8.37
N LYS A 231 18.66 -0.42 -7.37
CA LYS A 231 19.04 -1.26 -6.22
C LYS A 231 17.86 -2.07 -5.65
N MET A 232 18.19 -3.25 -5.13
CA MET A 232 17.23 -4.09 -4.41
C MET A 232 16.92 -3.50 -3.02
N TYR A 233 15.67 -3.64 -2.62
CA TYR A 233 15.25 -3.45 -1.25
C TYR A 233 15.81 -4.61 -0.41
N GLU A 234 16.68 -4.33 0.55
CA GLU A 234 17.05 -5.33 1.54
C GLU A 234 15.89 -5.49 2.53
N PRO A 235 15.37 -6.72 2.73
CA PRO A 235 14.35 -6.94 3.74
C PRO A 235 14.93 -6.67 5.13
N ILE A 236 14.29 -5.79 5.89
CA ILE A 236 14.61 -5.50 7.28
C ILE A 236 13.70 -6.35 8.14
N ARG A 237 14.28 -7.30 8.81
CA ARG A 237 13.65 -8.25 9.73
C ARG A 237 13.95 -7.95 11.16
#